data_644b2ac802268e3a13122d97a6c2d1b5
#
_entry.id   644b2ac802268e3a13122d97a6c2d1b5
#
_cell.length_a   1.000
_cell.length_b   1.000
_cell.length_c   1.000
_cell.angle_alpha   90.00
_cell.angle_beta   90.00
_cell.angle_gamma   90.00
#
_symmetry.space_group_name_H-M   'P 1'
#
loop_
_entity.id
_entity.type
_entity.pdbx_description
1 polymer ?
#
loop_
_entity_poly.entity_id
_entity_poly.type
_entity_poly.pdbx_seq_one_letter_code
_entity_poly.pdbx_strand_id
1 'polypeptide(L)'
;MSLKPRSWRNIGITAAAVALWASAASAMPKNYQLGFQAANSPVMEQIESFHTELLYIITFVCLFVLALLVYIVVKFRAGANPTPSKVHHNTLLEVAWTIIPVIILVVIAVPSFRLLYFESAVPKADVTIKAIGKQWFWTYEYPGANAGFTYDSLGLSDADAAKAGKPRLLGTD
;
A
#
# COMPACT_ATOMS: atom_id res chain seq x y z
N MET A 1 14.89 55.20 -20.40
CA MET A 1 13.96 54.64 -19.40
C MET A 1 14.24 53.16 -19.32
N SER A 2 15.05 52.77 -18.32
CA SER A 2 15.62 51.39 -18.22
C SER A 2 14.65 50.48 -17.45
N LEU A 3 14.09 49.51 -18.12
CA LEU A 3 13.24 48.49 -17.48
C LEU A 3 14.13 47.50 -16.73
N LYS A 4 13.98 47.48 -15.40
CA LYS A 4 14.73 46.58 -14.48
C LYS A 4 14.43 45.09 -14.73
N PRO A 5 15.44 44.20 -14.73
CA PRO A 5 15.29 42.76 -15.01
C PRO A 5 14.79 41.94 -13.82
N ARG A 6 13.87 42.51 -13.00
CA ARG A 6 13.42 41.90 -11.74
C ARG A 6 12.22 40.93 -11.91
N SER A 7 11.50 41.00 -13.03
CA SER A 7 10.30 40.24 -13.30
C SER A 7 10.58 38.78 -13.77
N TRP A 8 11.65 38.58 -14.50
CA TRP A 8 11.98 37.26 -15.08
C TRP A 8 12.43 36.25 -14.04
N ARG A 9 13.06 36.68 -12.96
CA ARG A 9 13.52 35.82 -11.87
C ARG A 9 12.37 35.28 -11.03
N ASN A 10 11.30 36.03 -10.86
CA ASN A 10 10.12 35.62 -10.12
C ASN A 10 9.24 34.68 -10.96
N ILE A 11 9.19 34.86 -12.30
CA ILE A 11 8.49 33.93 -13.21
C ILE A 11 9.17 32.56 -13.24
N GLY A 12 10.51 32.51 -13.21
CA GLY A 12 11.24 31.24 -13.14
C GLY A 12 11.02 30.46 -11.83
N ILE A 13 10.94 31.17 -10.71
CA ILE A 13 10.71 30.55 -9.38
C ILE A 13 9.27 30.03 -9.26
N THR A 14 8.27 30.76 -9.75
CA THR A 14 6.88 30.31 -9.78
C THR A 14 6.66 29.15 -10.73
N ALA A 15 7.29 29.16 -11.91
CA ALA A 15 7.22 28.05 -12.86
C ALA A 15 7.90 26.77 -12.30
N ALA A 16 9.02 26.89 -11.62
CA ALA A 16 9.70 25.78 -10.95
C ALA A 16 8.88 25.23 -9.78
N ALA A 17 8.24 26.09 -8.99
CA ALA A 17 7.36 25.66 -7.89
C ALA A 17 6.12 24.93 -8.42
N VAL A 18 5.48 25.39 -9.48
CA VAL A 18 4.34 24.74 -10.12
C VAL A 18 4.76 23.40 -10.75
N ALA A 19 5.94 23.31 -11.36
CA ALA A 19 6.45 22.05 -11.90
C ALA A 19 6.78 21.01 -10.82
N LEU A 20 7.24 21.44 -9.64
CA LEU A 20 7.47 20.56 -8.48
C LEU A 20 6.15 20.03 -7.88
N TRP A 21 5.07 20.79 -7.97
CA TRP A 21 3.74 20.33 -7.51
C TRP A 21 3.04 19.44 -8.54
N ALA A 22 3.29 19.63 -9.82
CA ALA A 22 2.71 18.81 -10.88
C ALA A 22 3.27 17.36 -10.91
N SER A 23 4.47 17.13 -10.36
CA SER A 23 5.06 15.78 -10.29
C SER A 23 4.48 14.88 -9.20
N ALA A 24 3.66 15.42 -8.28
CA ALA A 24 3.07 14.67 -7.16
C ALA A 24 1.74 13.98 -7.51
N ALA A 25 1.17 14.22 -8.68
CA ALA A 25 -0.18 13.76 -9.06
C ALA A 25 -0.20 12.55 -10.00
N SER A 26 0.89 11.77 -10.12
CA SER A 26 0.85 10.57 -10.95
C SER A 26 0.39 9.38 -10.12
N ALA A 27 -0.91 9.13 -10.12
CA ALA A 27 -1.53 7.91 -9.60
C ALA A 27 -1.22 6.68 -10.48
N MET A 28 -0.12 6.68 -11.21
CA MET A 28 0.31 5.57 -12.05
C MET A 28 1.05 4.52 -11.22
N PRO A 29 0.73 3.23 -11.39
CA PRO A 29 1.44 2.16 -10.72
C PRO A 29 2.92 2.18 -11.12
N LYS A 30 3.80 2.04 -10.12
CA LYS A 30 5.25 1.93 -10.35
C LYS A 30 5.63 0.47 -10.49
N ASN A 31 6.47 0.15 -11.47
CA ASN A 31 6.99 -1.20 -11.63
C ASN A 31 7.82 -1.61 -10.39
N TYR A 32 7.65 -2.86 -9.95
CA TYR A 32 8.36 -3.43 -8.80
C TYR A 32 8.15 -2.69 -7.47
N GLN A 33 7.04 -2.02 -7.31
CA GLN A 33 6.69 -1.37 -6.06
C GLN A 33 6.43 -2.41 -4.96
N LEU A 34 7.17 -2.33 -3.85
CA LEU A 34 7.03 -3.23 -2.70
C LEU A 34 5.96 -2.77 -1.71
N GLY A 35 5.52 -1.53 -1.79
CA GLY A 35 4.48 -0.95 -0.96
C GLY A 35 3.24 -0.57 -1.77
N PHE A 36 2.31 0.08 -1.10
CA PHE A 36 1.12 0.64 -1.72
C PHE A 36 1.42 1.96 -2.45
N GLN A 37 0.46 2.44 -3.22
CA GLN A 37 0.48 3.80 -3.74
C GLN A 37 0.28 4.79 -2.59
N ALA A 38 0.63 6.07 -2.81
CA ALA A 38 0.45 7.11 -1.80
C ALA A 38 -0.99 7.15 -1.27
N ALA A 39 -1.14 7.17 0.03
CA ALA A 39 -2.44 7.20 0.68
C ALA A 39 -3.20 8.49 0.35
N ASN A 40 -4.46 8.36 -0.07
CA ASN A 40 -5.37 9.48 -0.36
C ASN A 40 -6.59 9.49 0.56
N SER A 41 -6.60 8.66 1.59
CA SER A 41 -7.67 8.60 2.59
C SER A 41 -7.10 8.22 3.96
N PRO A 42 -7.72 8.66 5.07
CA PRO A 42 -7.30 8.27 6.42
C PRO A 42 -7.30 6.75 6.65
N VAL A 43 -8.19 6.03 5.99
CA VAL A 43 -8.23 4.56 6.03
C VAL A 43 -6.98 3.98 5.37
N MET A 44 -6.61 4.48 4.20
CA MET A 44 -5.42 4.00 3.48
C MET A 44 -4.12 4.30 4.24
N GLU A 45 -4.02 5.43 4.93
CA GLU A 45 -2.87 5.74 5.81
C GLU A 45 -2.70 4.69 6.92
N GLN A 46 -3.81 4.25 7.53
CA GLN A 46 -3.76 3.21 8.56
C GLN A 46 -3.44 1.83 7.99
N ILE A 47 -3.96 1.50 6.79
CA ILE A 47 -3.61 0.26 6.07
C ILE A 47 -2.12 0.23 5.77
N GLU A 48 -1.55 1.32 5.27
CA GLU A 48 -0.13 1.43 4.94
C GLU A 48 0.76 1.31 6.19
N SER A 49 0.35 1.95 7.29
CA SER A 49 1.03 1.83 8.58
C SER A 49 1.04 0.39 9.07
N PHE A 50 -0.12 -0.26 9.11
CA PHE A 50 -0.24 -1.66 9.54
C PHE A 50 0.54 -2.62 8.62
N HIS A 51 0.50 -2.41 7.31
CA HIS A 51 1.32 -3.17 6.36
C HIS A 51 2.81 -3.05 6.65
N THR A 52 3.29 -1.85 6.95
CA THR A 52 4.69 -1.59 7.27
C THR A 52 5.10 -2.30 8.58
N GLU A 53 4.25 -2.26 9.60
CA GLU A 53 4.48 -3.02 10.84
C GLU A 53 4.60 -4.53 10.58
N LEU A 54 3.70 -5.09 9.75
CA LEU A 54 3.77 -6.50 9.36
C LEU A 54 5.05 -6.82 8.59
N LEU A 55 5.49 -5.95 7.68
CA LEU A 55 6.74 -6.15 6.94
C LEU A 55 7.95 -6.22 7.89
N TYR A 56 8.02 -5.38 8.91
CA TYR A 56 9.09 -5.45 9.91
C TYR A 56 9.07 -6.77 10.68
N ILE A 57 7.89 -7.21 11.13
CA ILE A 57 7.75 -8.48 11.87
C ILE A 57 8.17 -9.66 10.98
N ILE A 58 7.65 -9.74 9.76
CA ILE A 58 7.95 -10.83 8.82
C ILE A 58 9.44 -10.83 8.46
N THR A 59 10.00 -9.67 8.16
CA THR A 59 11.43 -9.54 7.84
C THR A 59 12.31 -10.01 9.01
N PHE A 60 11.97 -9.60 10.23
CA PHE A 60 12.69 -10.07 11.42
C PHE A 60 12.61 -11.59 11.57
N VAL A 61 11.42 -12.19 11.43
CA VAL A 61 11.25 -13.64 11.53
C VAL A 61 12.04 -14.36 10.43
N CYS A 62 11.99 -13.87 9.19
CA CYS A 62 12.75 -14.46 8.09
C CYS A 62 14.26 -14.39 8.32
N LEU A 63 14.78 -13.25 8.77
CA LEU A 63 16.20 -13.08 9.07
C LEU A 63 16.63 -13.95 10.24
N PHE A 64 15.81 -14.07 11.27
CA PHE A 64 16.06 -14.95 12.40
C PHE A 64 16.16 -16.43 11.97
N VAL A 65 15.18 -16.91 11.20
CA VAL A 65 15.20 -18.29 10.68
C VAL A 65 16.39 -18.51 9.75
N LEU A 66 16.70 -17.55 8.87
CA LEU A 66 17.87 -17.62 8.00
C LEU A 66 19.17 -17.73 8.83
N ALA A 67 19.30 -16.93 9.87
CA ALA A 67 20.47 -16.99 10.76
C ALA A 67 20.61 -18.35 11.45
N LEU A 68 19.49 -18.94 11.90
CA LEU A 68 19.50 -20.31 12.46
C LEU A 68 19.92 -21.35 11.43
N LEU A 69 19.41 -21.26 10.19
CA LEU A 69 19.78 -22.19 9.12
C LEU A 69 21.27 -22.09 8.79
N VAL A 70 21.80 -20.86 8.64
CA VAL A 70 23.22 -20.64 8.40
C VAL A 70 24.06 -21.19 9.56
N TYR A 71 23.65 -20.94 10.80
CA TYR A 71 24.33 -21.47 11.98
C TYR A 71 24.38 -23.01 11.95
N ILE A 72 23.27 -23.68 11.64
CA ILE A 72 23.19 -25.14 11.55
C ILE A 72 24.14 -25.66 10.47
N VAL A 73 24.07 -25.08 9.27
CA VAL A 73 24.90 -25.50 8.13
C VAL A 73 26.38 -25.32 8.43
N VAL A 74 26.77 -24.23 9.06
CA VAL A 74 28.20 -23.96 9.37
C VAL A 74 28.70 -24.82 10.50
N LYS A 75 27.94 -24.94 11.61
CA LYS A 75 28.42 -25.59 12.83
C LYS A 75 28.28 -27.11 12.79
N PHE A 76 27.24 -27.62 12.17
CA PHE A 76 26.91 -29.06 12.19
C PHE A 76 27.26 -29.79 10.89
N ARG A 77 28.04 -29.19 10.00
CA ARG A 77 28.61 -29.89 8.83
C ARG A 77 29.46 -31.08 9.22
N ALA A 78 29.50 -32.10 8.40
CA ALA A 78 30.21 -33.35 8.68
C ALA A 78 31.69 -33.17 9.09
N GLY A 79 32.40 -32.19 8.48
CA GLY A 79 33.80 -31.89 8.84
C GLY A 79 33.98 -31.15 10.19
N ALA A 80 32.93 -30.45 10.67
CA ALA A 80 32.97 -29.68 11.92
C ALA A 80 32.40 -30.46 13.10
N ASN A 81 31.51 -31.43 12.84
CA ASN A 81 30.79 -32.21 13.85
C ASN A 81 30.78 -33.70 13.48
N PRO A 82 31.91 -34.41 13.57
CA PRO A 82 32.03 -35.81 13.18
C PRO A 82 31.22 -36.76 14.07
N THR A 83 30.91 -36.37 15.30
CA THR A 83 30.12 -37.17 16.25
C THR A 83 28.85 -36.39 16.64
N PRO A 84 27.72 -36.64 15.97
CA PRO A 84 26.47 -35.92 16.28
C PRO A 84 25.94 -36.32 17.66
N SER A 85 25.29 -35.36 18.31
CA SER A 85 24.61 -35.55 19.58
C SER A 85 23.43 -36.53 19.46
N LYS A 86 23.23 -37.36 20.45
CA LYS A 86 22.07 -38.27 20.53
C LYS A 86 20.86 -37.67 21.30
N VAL A 87 20.95 -36.41 21.68
CA VAL A 87 19.82 -35.73 22.36
C VAL A 87 18.78 -35.37 21.31
N HIS A 88 17.56 -35.90 21.46
CA HIS A 88 16.46 -35.74 20.53
C HIS A 88 15.31 -34.92 21.07
N HIS A 89 15.36 -34.50 22.34
CA HIS A 89 14.25 -33.85 23.03
C HIS A 89 14.75 -32.72 23.95
N ASN A 90 14.05 -31.58 23.90
CA ASN A 90 14.26 -30.48 24.80
C ASN A 90 12.94 -29.73 25.02
N THR A 91 12.28 -30.03 26.13
CA THR A 91 10.97 -29.49 26.49
C THR A 91 10.94 -27.95 26.51
N LEU A 92 12.04 -27.30 26.96
CA LEU A 92 12.09 -25.83 26.99
C LEU A 92 12.03 -25.22 25.58
N LEU A 93 12.79 -25.80 24.63
CA LEU A 93 12.74 -25.37 23.24
C LEU A 93 11.36 -25.64 22.60
N GLU A 94 10.73 -26.75 22.91
CA GLU A 94 9.40 -27.09 22.40
C GLU A 94 8.34 -26.10 22.87
N VAL A 95 8.34 -25.76 24.14
CA VAL A 95 7.47 -24.73 24.70
C VAL A 95 7.77 -23.38 24.06
N ALA A 96 9.05 -23.02 23.88
CA ALA A 96 9.43 -21.74 23.30
C ALA A 96 8.94 -21.60 21.84
N TRP A 97 9.16 -22.59 20.99
CA TRP A 97 8.72 -22.50 19.59
C TRP A 97 7.19 -22.61 19.40
N THR A 98 6.47 -23.06 20.43
CA THR A 98 5.00 -23.03 20.43
C THR A 98 4.49 -21.67 20.90
N ILE A 99 5.02 -21.14 22.00
CA ILE A 99 4.52 -19.91 22.64
C ILE A 99 4.92 -18.65 21.90
N ILE A 100 6.16 -18.58 21.37
CA ILE A 100 6.64 -17.37 20.68
C ILE A 100 5.78 -17.01 19.47
N PRO A 101 5.43 -17.92 18.54
CA PRO A 101 4.51 -17.61 17.45
C PRO A 101 3.13 -17.15 17.92
N VAL A 102 2.60 -17.75 18.97
CA VAL A 102 1.30 -17.34 19.54
C VAL A 102 1.38 -15.89 20.05
N ILE A 103 2.46 -15.52 20.75
CA ILE A 103 2.66 -14.13 21.20
C ILE A 103 2.75 -13.18 20.02
N ILE A 104 3.48 -13.53 18.96
CA ILE A 104 3.57 -12.71 17.73
C ILE A 104 2.18 -12.48 17.14
N LEU A 105 1.36 -13.53 17.03
CA LEU A 105 -0.01 -13.41 16.53
C LEU A 105 -0.88 -12.51 17.41
N VAL A 106 -0.76 -12.59 18.73
CA VAL A 106 -1.49 -11.71 19.66
C VAL A 106 -1.06 -10.25 19.49
N VAL A 107 0.24 -10.00 19.32
CA VAL A 107 0.76 -8.65 19.07
C VAL A 107 0.20 -8.07 17.78
N ILE A 108 0.11 -8.87 16.71
CA ILE A 108 -0.47 -8.47 15.43
C ILE A 108 -1.98 -8.26 15.52
N ALA A 109 -2.68 -9.05 16.33
CA ALA A 109 -4.13 -8.98 16.44
C ALA A 109 -4.61 -7.61 16.96
N VAL A 110 -3.88 -6.97 17.88
CA VAL A 110 -4.28 -5.67 18.46
C VAL A 110 -4.41 -4.57 17.40
N PRO A 111 -3.38 -4.25 16.60
CA PRO A 111 -3.50 -3.24 15.53
C PRO A 111 -4.46 -3.69 14.42
N SER A 112 -4.53 -4.98 14.10
CA SER A 112 -5.45 -5.53 13.11
C SER A 112 -6.91 -5.27 13.48
N PHE A 113 -7.31 -5.58 14.72
CA PHE A 113 -8.69 -5.29 15.17
C PHE A 113 -8.97 -3.80 15.24
N ARG A 114 -7.99 -2.99 15.64
CA ARG A 114 -8.15 -1.52 15.64
C ARG A 114 -8.44 -1.01 14.22
N LEU A 115 -7.71 -1.48 13.23
CA LEU A 115 -7.92 -1.12 11.83
C LEU A 115 -9.30 -1.59 11.34
N LEU A 116 -9.68 -2.83 11.63
CA LEU A 116 -10.98 -3.40 11.26
C LEU A 116 -12.15 -2.56 11.80
N TYR A 117 -12.10 -2.17 13.08
CA TYR A 117 -13.15 -1.33 13.67
C TYR A 117 -13.15 0.08 13.08
N PHE A 118 -11.99 0.63 12.75
CA PHE A 118 -11.88 1.94 12.11
C PHE A 118 -12.48 1.92 10.70
N GLU A 119 -12.20 0.90 9.89
CA GLU A 119 -12.78 0.73 8.56
C GLU A 119 -14.31 0.51 8.60
N SER A 120 -14.80 -0.15 9.64
CA SER A 120 -16.23 -0.41 9.81
C SER A 120 -17.02 0.82 10.25
N ALA A 121 -16.35 1.86 10.75
CA ALA A 121 -16.98 3.10 11.17
C ALA A 121 -17.26 3.98 9.95
N VAL A 122 -18.55 4.12 9.59
CA VAL A 122 -18.98 5.01 8.51
C VAL A 122 -19.14 6.42 9.06
N PRO A 123 -18.25 7.38 8.70
CA PRO A 123 -18.43 8.78 9.10
C PRO A 123 -19.67 9.38 8.42
N LYS A 124 -20.19 10.48 8.99
CA LYS A 124 -21.26 11.25 8.35
C LYS A 124 -20.73 11.80 7.02
N ALA A 125 -21.34 11.36 5.94
CA ALA A 125 -20.94 11.77 4.59
C ALA A 125 -21.64 13.08 4.19
N ASP A 126 -20.90 14.00 3.57
CA ASP A 126 -21.46 15.20 2.94
C ASP A 126 -22.05 14.88 1.57
N VAL A 127 -21.47 13.91 0.87
CA VAL A 127 -21.91 13.43 -0.44
C VAL A 127 -21.97 11.90 -0.42
N THR A 128 -23.06 11.35 -0.92
CA THR A 128 -23.21 9.91 -1.11
C THR A 128 -23.22 9.59 -2.59
N ILE A 129 -22.35 8.68 -3.02
CA ILE A 129 -22.27 8.20 -4.39
C ILE A 129 -22.52 6.69 -4.37
N LYS A 130 -23.47 6.22 -5.17
CA LYS A 130 -23.73 4.80 -5.33
C LYS A 130 -23.03 4.30 -6.61
N ALA A 131 -22.04 3.45 -6.44
CA ALA A 131 -21.33 2.80 -7.54
C ALA A 131 -21.93 1.42 -7.80
N ILE A 132 -22.41 1.18 -9.01
CA ILE A 132 -23.02 -0.08 -9.44
C ILE A 132 -22.14 -0.72 -10.49
N GLY A 133 -21.56 -1.88 -10.17
CA GLY A 133 -20.79 -2.69 -11.12
C GLY A 133 -21.72 -3.41 -12.08
N LYS A 134 -21.53 -3.22 -13.37
CA LYS A 134 -22.21 -3.93 -14.45
C LYS A 134 -21.18 -4.69 -15.30
N GLN A 135 -21.64 -5.63 -16.13
CA GLN A 135 -20.73 -6.31 -17.05
C GLN A 135 -20.10 -5.30 -17.98
N TRP A 136 -18.81 -5.09 -17.69
CA TRP A 136 -17.76 -4.35 -18.34
C TRP A 136 -17.79 -2.83 -18.17
N PHE A 137 -18.65 -2.26 -17.27
CA PHE A 137 -18.68 -0.84 -16.97
C PHE A 137 -19.26 -0.54 -15.57
N TRP A 138 -19.10 0.69 -15.11
CA TRP A 138 -19.61 1.19 -13.85
C TRP A 138 -20.67 2.24 -14.08
N THR A 139 -21.76 2.16 -13.29
CA THR A 139 -22.78 3.22 -13.24
C THR A 139 -22.63 3.95 -11.91
N TYR A 140 -22.60 5.26 -11.94
CA TYR A 140 -22.56 6.12 -10.75
C TYR A 140 -23.85 6.89 -10.62
N GLU A 141 -24.50 6.76 -9.43
CA GLU A 141 -25.71 7.48 -9.07
C GLU A 141 -25.38 8.47 -7.94
N TYR A 142 -25.82 9.72 -8.08
CA TYR A 142 -25.69 10.79 -7.11
C TYR A 142 -27.07 11.16 -6.53
N PRO A 143 -27.61 10.44 -5.56
CA PRO A 143 -29.00 10.60 -5.10
C PRO A 143 -29.27 11.90 -4.34
N GLY A 144 -28.22 12.59 -3.83
CA GLY A 144 -28.35 13.81 -3.03
C GLY A 144 -28.14 15.13 -3.76
N ALA A 145 -27.82 15.14 -5.05
CA ALA A 145 -27.73 16.36 -5.84
C ALA A 145 -29.14 16.89 -6.15
N ASN A 146 -29.29 18.21 -6.26
CA ASN A 146 -30.60 18.91 -6.42
C ASN A 146 -31.49 18.40 -7.57
N ALA A 147 -31.03 17.48 -8.42
CA ALA A 147 -31.77 16.81 -9.46
C ALA A 147 -31.44 15.33 -9.61
N GLY A 148 -30.62 14.74 -8.74
CA GLY A 148 -30.12 13.37 -8.85
C GLY A 148 -29.67 13.03 -10.28
N PHE A 149 -28.41 12.76 -10.50
CA PHE A 149 -27.93 12.37 -11.83
C PHE A 149 -27.23 11.03 -11.79
N THR A 150 -27.26 10.35 -12.93
CA THR A 150 -26.64 9.04 -13.12
C THR A 150 -25.86 9.09 -14.42
N TYR A 151 -24.66 8.50 -14.42
CA TYR A 151 -23.87 8.33 -15.63
C TYR A 151 -23.17 6.98 -15.64
N ASP A 152 -22.83 6.51 -16.84
CA ASP A 152 -22.10 5.29 -17.06
C ASP A 152 -20.63 5.60 -17.38
N SER A 153 -19.70 4.93 -16.68
CA SER A 153 -18.27 5.00 -16.94
C SER A 153 -17.84 3.78 -17.74
N LEU A 154 -17.61 3.99 -19.02
CA LEU A 154 -17.20 2.97 -19.98
C LEU A 154 -15.67 3.03 -20.19
N GLY A 155 -15.03 1.88 -20.37
CA GLY A 155 -13.64 1.85 -20.80
C GLY A 155 -13.51 2.41 -22.20
N LEU A 156 -12.56 3.32 -22.42
CA LEU A 156 -12.28 3.88 -23.74
C LEU A 156 -11.72 2.81 -24.69
N SER A 157 -12.04 2.91 -25.97
CA SER A 157 -11.34 2.16 -27.01
C SER A 157 -9.89 2.67 -27.13
N ASP A 158 -8.98 1.86 -27.67
CA ASP A 158 -7.58 2.27 -27.84
C ASP A 158 -7.46 3.53 -28.73
N ALA A 159 -8.35 3.65 -29.73
CA ALA A 159 -8.39 4.81 -30.62
C ALA A 159 -8.89 6.08 -29.90
N ASP A 160 -9.89 5.96 -29.01
CA ASP A 160 -10.45 7.09 -28.29
C ASP A 160 -9.54 7.52 -27.13
N ALA A 161 -8.90 6.57 -26.47
CA ALA A 161 -7.87 6.84 -25.44
C ALA A 161 -6.69 7.63 -26.04
N ALA A 162 -6.22 7.22 -27.22
CA ALA A 162 -5.15 7.93 -27.94
C ALA A 162 -5.57 9.35 -28.36
N LYS A 163 -6.80 9.54 -28.87
CA LYS A 163 -7.34 10.86 -29.23
C LYS A 163 -7.51 11.78 -28.01
N ALA A 164 -7.99 11.22 -26.90
CA ALA A 164 -8.22 11.97 -25.67
C ALA A 164 -6.94 12.22 -24.85
N GLY A 165 -5.82 11.56 -25.17
CA GLY A 165 -4.59 11.59 -24.38
C GLY A 165 -4.78 11.05 -22.95
N LYS A 166 -5.76 10.16 -22.74
CA LYS A 166 -6.13 9.59 -21.43
C LYS A 166 -5.85 8.09 -21.39
N PRO A 167 -5.58 7.53 -20.21
CA PRO A 167 -5.53 6.09 -20.03
C PRO A 167 -6.87 5.43 -20.39
N ARG A 168 -6.83 4.26 -20.99
CA ARG A 168 -8.01 3.50 -21.42
C ARG A 168 -9.08 3.27 -20.36
N LEU A 169 -8.67 3.15 -19.08
CA LEU A 169 -9.56 2.86 -17.95
C LEU A 169 -10.26 4.09 -17.36
N LEU A 170 -9.96 5.29 -17.84
CA LEU A 170 -10.55 6.53 -17.36
C LEU A 170 -11.55 7.11 -18.37
N GLY A 171 -12.37 6.25 -18.97
CA GLY A 171 -13.50 6.67 -19.78
C GLY A 171 -14.60 7.22 -18.91
N THR A 172 -14.68 8.53 -18.80
CA THR A 172 -15.83 9.26 -18.31
C THR A 172 -16.24 10.25 -19.36
N ASP A 173 -17.51 10.31 -19.66
CA ASP A 173 -18.07 11.41 -20.42
C ASP A 173 -18.09 12.69 -19.61
#